data_19ac4da9cb4ada2ae1214337bb349fde
#
_entry.id   19ac4da9cb4ada2ae1214337bb349fde
#
_cell.length_a   1.000
_cell.length_b   1.000
_cell.length_c   1.000
_cell.angle_alpha   90.00
_cell.angle_beta   90.00
_cell.angle_gamma   90.00
#
_symmetry.space_group_name_H-M   'P 1'
#
loop_
_entity.id
_entity.type
_entity.pdbx_description
1 polymer ?
#
loop_
_entity_poly.entity_id
_entity_poly.type
_entity_poly.pdbx_seq_one_letter_code
_entity_poly.pdbx_strand_id
1 'polypeptide(L)'
;MAAGEARATSFGQVADDYNRVRPGPPDEALDWLVPRNCQVAVDIAAGTGLFTRALRRRVAQVIAVEPDERMRAVLAARSPGVRAVAGRGEALPVPDASADGVFVSSAWHWLDPGRAVPEIARVLRDGGRLGVIWTSRDRRVGWVAELDMLRRPQAVRSAEDARSQLRRRHDVTLPAAPPFENIATASFAFVRTMTVDDAVDWLATYSGLITAPAGERAAGLARAREALLRRATADGVIEIPMQSTCWRADRVHRPASGPPR
;
A
#
# COMPACT_ATOMS: atom_id res chain seq x y z
N MET A 1 -14.18 -16.10 0.95
CA MET A 1 -13.83 -15.14 2.03
C MET A 1 -12.63 -15.62 2.85
N ALA A 2 -12.57 -16.86 3.35
CA ALA A 2 -11.48 -17.36 4.23
C ALA A 2 -10.04 -17.28 3.68
N ALA A 3 -9.80 -17.50 2.38
CA ALA A 3 -8.46 -17.46 1.80
C ALA A 3 -7.88 -16.02 1.68
N GLY A 4 -8.73 -15.01 1.54
CA GLY A 4 -8.34 -13.60 1.52
C GLY A 4 -7.95 -13.09 2.91
N GLU A 5 -8.72 -13.45 3.92
CA GLU A 5 -8.46 -13.08 5.32
C GLU A 5 -7.18 -13.73 5.85
N ALA A 6 -6.94 -15.03 5.55
CA ALA A 6 -5.70 -15.72 5.93
C ALA A 6 -4.45 -15.06 5.30
N ARG A 7 -4.55 -14.52 4.07
CA ARG A 7 -3.46 -13.78 3.44
C ARG A 7 -3.26 -12.39 4.06
N ALA A 8 -4.32 -11.68 4.41
CA ALA A 8 -4.23 -10.38 5.04
C ALA A 8 -3.53 -10.45 6.41
N THR A 9 -3.76 -11.51 7.18
CA THR A 9 -3.16 -11.72 8.52
C THR A 9 -1.79 -12.40 8.50
N SER A 10 -1.34 -12.98 7.38
CA SER A 10 -0.02 -13.63 7.26
C SER A 10 1.17 -12.67 7.42
N PHE A 11 0.96 -11.38 7.18
CA PHE A 11 2.01 -10.35 7.28
C PHE A 11 2.47 -10.07 8.72
N GLY A 12 1.64 -10.32 9.73
CA GLY A 12 2.00 -10.11 11.13
C GLY A 12 3.18 -10.99 11.61
N GLN A 13 3.46 -12.11 10.93
CA GLN A 13 4.57 -13.00 11.27
C GLN A 13 5.93 -12.47 10.80
N VAL A 14 5.96 -11.58 9.82
CA VAL A 14 7.17 -10.99 9.21
C VAL A 14 7.19 -9.46 9.32
N ALA A 15 6.49 -8.91 10.32
CA ALA A 15 6.26 -7.47 10.43
C ALA A 15 7.55 -6.65 10.55
N ASP A 16 8.56 -7.14 11.27
CA ASP A 16 9.84 -6.45 11.43
C ASP A 16 10.66 -6.42 10.14
N ASP A 17 10.79 -7.56 9.45
CA ASP A 17 11.47 -7.64 8.16
C ASP A 17 10.73 -6.83 7.10
N TYR A 18 9.39 -6.90 7.10
CA TYR A 18 8.54 -6.10 6.23
C TYR A 18 8.85 -4.61 6.35
N ASN A 19 8.97 -4.11 7.58
CA ASN A 19 9.23 -2.70 7.82
C ASN A 19 10.67 -2.28 7.45
N ARG A 20 11.66 -3.19 7.57
CA ARG A 20 13.07 -2.90 7.27
C ARG A 20 13.32 -2.78 5.77
N VAL A 21 12.76 -3.68 4.98
CA VAL A 21 13.16 -3.82 3.56
C VAL A 21 12.17 -3.23 2.56
N ARG A 22 10.91 -2.98 2.95
CA ARG A 22 9.93 -2.42 2.00
C ARG A 22 10.17 -0.94 1.73
N PRO A 23 10.24 -0.53 0.45
CA PRO A 23 10.37 0.87 0.08
C PRO A 23 9.07 1.63 0.34
N GLY A 24 9.21 2.86 0.86
CA GLY A 24 8.14 3.85 0.84
C GLY A 24 7.97 4.47 -0.56
N PRO A 25 6.89 5.23 -0.76
CA PRO A 25 6.71 6.01 -1.98
C PRO A 25 7.73 7.16 -2.06
N PRO A 26 8.07 7.65 -3.28
CA PRO A 26 8.88 8.84 -3.45
C PRO A 26 8.11 10.10 -3.04
N ASP A 27 8.83 11.16 -2.74
CA ASP A 27 8.25 12.40 -2.22
C ASP A 27 7.29 13.05 -3.23
N GLU A 28 7.58 13.00 -4.52
CA GLU A 28 6.73 13.53 -5.59
C GLU A 28 5.36 12.84 -5.63
N ALA A 29 5.31 11.54 -5.36
CA ALA A 29 4.04 10.80 -5.29
C ALA A 29 3.21 11.25 -4.08
N LEU A 30 3.84 11.50 -2.95
CA LEU A 30 3.18 12.01 -1.75
C LEU A 30 2.71 13.46 -1.94
N ASP A 31 3.52 14.31 -2.57
CA ASP A 31 3.17 15.71 -2.84
C ASP A 31 1.99 15.83 -3.81
N TRP A 32 1.86 14.88 -4.73
CA TRP A 32 0.70 14.80 -5.62
C TRP A 32 -0.55 14.28 -4.91
N LEU A 33 -0.38 13.30 -4.00
CA LEU A 33 -1.48 12.59 -3.34
C LEU A 33 -2.08 13.39 -2.19
N VAL A 34 -1.23 14.01 -1.34
CA VAL A 34 -1.64 14.67 -0.10
C VAL A 34 -1.88 16.16 -0.37
N PRO A 35 -3.07 16.71 -0.07
CA PRO A 35 -3.32 18.15 -0.19
C PRO A 35 -2.37 18.96 0.70
N ARG A 36 -1.88 20.09 0.22
CA ARG A 36 -0.97 20.96 0.99
C ARG A 36 -1.56 21.49 2.29
N ASN A 37 -2.87 21.64 2.35
CA ASN A 37 -3.63 22.09 3.53
C ASN A 37 -4.14 20.94 4.41
N CYS A 38 -3.75 19.71 4.16
CA CYS A 38 -4.16 18.55 4.95
C CYS A 38 -3.56 18.63 6.36
N GLN A 39 -4.39 18.77 7.39
CA GLN A 39 -3.99 18.81 8.79
C GLN A 39 -4.19 17.46 9.47
N VAL A 40 -5.28 16.77 9.15
CA VAL A 40 -5.67 15.47 9.72
C VAL A 40 -5.79 14.44 8.61
N ALA A 41 -4.96 13.40 8.66
CA ALA A 41 -5.00 12.27 7.74
C ALA A 41 -5.38 10.97 8.46
N VAL A 42 -6.11 10.10 7.78
CA VAL A 42 -6.36 8.72 8.18
C VAL A 42 -5.63 7.79 7.23
N ASP A 43 -4.80 6.88 7.77
CA ASP A 43 -4.12 5.82 7.02
C ASP A 43 -4.85 4.49 7.28
N ILE A 44 -5.53 3.95 6.27
CA ILE A 44 -6.32 2.72 6.38
C ILE A 44 -5.46 1.51 6.01
N ALA A 45 -5.57 0.44 6.79
CA ALA A 45 -4.75 -0.76 6.71
C ALA A 45 -3.25 -0.39 6.77
N ALA A 46 -2.92 0.38 7.79
CA ALA A 46 -1.63 1.05 7.96
C ALA A 46 -0.44 0.08 8.13
N GLY A 47 -0.70 -1.19 8.43
CA GLY A 47 0.31 -2.23 8.62
C GLY A 47 1.30 -1.85 9.70
N THR A 48 2.60 -1.94 9.39
CA THR A 48 3.70 -1.54 10.29
C THR A 48 3.98 -0.03 10.30
N GLY A 49 3.12 0.78 9.66
CA GLY A 49 3.21 2.24 9.66
C GLY A 49 4.23 2.83 8.67
N LEU A 50 4.66 2.08 7.64
CA LEU A 50 5.60 2.60 6.66
C LEU A 50 5.03 3.84 5.94
N PHE A 51 3.80 3.77 5.46
CA PHE A 51 3.13 4.88 4.82
C PHE A 51 2.68 5.94 5.83
N THR A 52 2.24 5.55 7.01
CA THR A 52 1.94 6.44 8.15
C THR A 52 3.09 7.41 8.43
N ARG A 53 4.34 6.90 8.50
CA ARG A 53 5.55 7.73 8.71
C ARG A 53 5.81 8.67 7.54
N ALA A 54 5.52 8.24 6.32
CA ALA A 54 5.61 9.11 5.15
C ALA A 54 4.59 10.26 5.20
N LEU A 55 3.36 9.99 5.62
CA LEU A 55 2.32 11.00 5.84
C LEU A 55 2.71 11.98 6.96
N ARG A 56 3.28 11.49 8.07
CA ARG A 56 3.70 12.33 9.21
C ARG A 56 4.72 13.42 8.86
N ARG A 57 5.45 13.28 7.79
CA ARG A 57 6.35 14.34 7.30
C ARG A 57 5.63 15.50 6.61
N ARG A 58 4.33 15.33 6.30
CA ARG A 58 3.52 16.29 5.54
C ARG A 58 2.27 16.76 6.28
N VAL A 59 1.79 15.98 7.22
CA VAL A 59 0.50 16.18 7.90
C VAL A 59 0.72 16.26 9.39
N ALA A 60 0.10 17.25 10.04
CA ALA A 60 0.28 17.51 11.47
C ALA A 60 -0.23 16.33 12.33
N GLN A 61 -1.37 15.73 11.97
CA GLN A 61 -1.95 14.62 12.70
C GLN A 61 -2.27 13.45 11.76
N VAL A 62 -1.78 12.25 12.10
CA VAL A 62 -2.13 11.01 11.40
C VAL A 62 -2.77 10.04 12.36
N ILE A 63 -3.95 9.51 11.97
CA ILE A 63 -4.65 8.40 12.62
C ILE A 63 -4.40 7.17 11.78
N ALA A 64 -3.73 6.16 12.32
CA ALA A 64 -3.44 4.91 11.65
C ALA A 64 -4.44 3.84 12.09
N VAL A 65 -5.21 3.32 11.14
CA VAL A 65 -6.22 2.28 11.37
C VAL A 65 -5.70 0.94 10.85
N GLU A 66 -5.49 -0.03 11.75
CA GLU A 66 -4.93 -1.35 11.40
C GLU A 66 -5.64 -2.45 12.20
N PRO A 67 -6.23 -3.48 11.54
CA PRO A 67 -6.92 -4.55 12.25
C PRO A 67 -5.97 -5.55 12.92
N ASP A 68 -4.80 -5.84 12.34
CA ASP A 68 -3.85 -6.82 12.88
C ASP A 68 -3.09 -6.22 14.09
N GLU A 69 -3.20 -6.88 15.25
CA GLU A 69 -2.60 -6.42 16.50
C GLU A 69 -1.07 -6.40 16.44
N ARG A 70 -0.45 -7.39 15.80
CA ARG A 70 1.02 -7.49 15.67
C ARG A 70 1.57 -6.38 14.81
N MET A 71 0.92 -6.12 13.66
CA MET A 71 1.26 -4.99 12.80
C MET A 71 1.10 -3.67 13.54
N ARG A 72 -0.01 -3.51 14.27
CA ARG A 72 -0.30 -2.31 15.04
C ARG A 72 0.70 -2.08 16.16
N ALA A 73 1.19 -3.14 16.82
CA ALA A 73 2.25 -3.05 17.84
C ALA A 73 3.57 -2.54 17.23
N VAL A 74 3.98 -3.05 16.07
CA VAL A 74 5.16 -2.55 15.33
C VAL A 74 4.98 -1.10 14.91
N LEU A 75 3.78 -0.73 14.42
CA LEU A 75 3.45 0.65 14.06
C LEU A 75 3.62 1.59 15.26
N ALA A 76 3.04 1.23 16.41
CA ALA A 76 3.10 2.04 17.63
C ALA A 76 4.55 2.22 18.11
N ALA A 77 5.34 1.15 18.12
CA ALA A 77 6.75 1.19 18.52
C ALA A 77 7.62 2.07 17.61
N ARG A 78 7.35 2.04 16.29
CA ARG A 78 8.17 2.75 15.27
C ARG A 78 7.62 4.10 14.84
N SER A 79 6.47 4.50 15.35
CA SER A 79 5.80 5.75 14.99
C SER A 79 5.30 6.49 16.24
N PRO A 80 6.21 6.92 17.14
CA PRO A 80 5.81 7.62 18.37
C PRO A 80 5.00 8.87 18.03
N GLY A 81 3.94 9.12 18.80
CA GLY A 81 3.02 10.24 18.59
C GLY A 81 1.96 10.04 17.49
N VAL A 82 1.93 8.87 16.82
CA VAL A 82 0.83 8.49 15.94
C VAL A 82 -0.27 7.78 16.75
N ARG A 83 -1.52 8.19 16.53
CA ARG A 83 -2.68 7.49 17.08
C ARG A 83 -2.94 6.22 16.26
N ALA A 84 -2.45 5.08 16.75
CA ALA A 84 -2.73 3.76 16.18
C ALA A 84 -3.99 3.17 16.81
N VAL A 85 -4.99 2.82 16.00
CA VAL A 85 -6.29 2.29 16.46
C VAL A 85 -6.64 1.00 15.74
N ALA A 86 -7.31 0.10 16.46
CA ALA A 86 -7.85 -1.11 15.86
C ALA A 86 -9.11 -0.74 15.05
N GLY A 87 -9.18 -1.21 13.80
CA GLY A 87 -10.31 -0.95 12.92
C GLY A 87 -10.11 -1.49 11.52
N ARG A 88 -11.16 -1.39 10.71
CA ARG A 88 -11.17 -1.78 9.30
C ARG A 88 -11.67 -0.61 8.46
N GLY A 89 -11.36 -0.61 7.16
CA GLY A 89 -11.81 0.44 6.23
C GLY A 89 -13.32 0.52 6.07
N GLU A 90 -14.04 -0.57 6.36
CA GLU A 90 -15.49 -0.70 6.32
C GLU A 90 -16.20 -0.22 7.60
N ALA A 91 -15.45 0.08 8.67
CA ALA A 91 -15.93 0.58 9.96
C ALA A 91 -14.79 1.34 10.66
N LEU A 92 -14.64 2.61 10.33
CA LEU A 92 -13.54 3.43 10.83
C LEU A 92 -13.84 4.00 12.22
N PRO A 93 -13.00 3.76 13.24
CA PRO A 93 -13.15 4.33 14.56
C PRO A 93 -12.71 5.81 14.59
N VAL A 94 -13.26 6.58 13.67
CA VAL A 94 -12.94 8.00 13.42
C VAL A 94 -14.26 8.76 13.30
N PRO A 95 -14.41 9.94 13.94
CA PRO A 95 -15.65 10.73 13.86
C PRO A 95 -15.98 11.20 12.45
N ASP A 96 -17.25 11.53 12.21
CA ASP A 96 -17.73 12.12 10.95
C ASP A 96 -17.01 13.45 10.66
N ALA A 97 -16.75 13.71 9.38
CA ALA A 97 -16.21 14.97 8.89
C ALA A 97 -15.01 15.50 9.70
N SER A 98 -14.10 14.59 10.13
CA SER A 98 -12.98 14.92 11.01
C SER A 98 -11.62 14.87 10.32
N ALA A 99 -11.53 14.30 9.11
CA ALA A 99 -10.28 14.17 8.35
C ALA A 99 -10.28 15.00 7.07
N ASP A 100 -9.12 15.60 6.75
CA ASP A 100 -8.90 16.31 5.48
C ASP A 100 -8.47 15.33 4.37
N GLY A 101 -7.87 14.19 4.76
CA GLY A 101 -7.47 13.14 3.84
C GLY A 101 -7.62 11.75 4.44
N VAL A 102 -8.05 10.80 3.60
CA VAL A 102 -8.05 9.38 3.91
C VAL A 102 -7.21 8.69 2.85
N PHE A 103 -6.26 7.89 3.30
CA PHE A 103 -5.27 7.28 2.42
C PHE A 103 -5.20 5.77 2.62
N VAL A 104 -4.93 5.04 1.52
CA VAL A 104 -4.76 3.58 1.51
C VAL A 104 -3.50 3.24 0.72
N SER A 105 -2.53 2.60 1.36
CA SER A 105 -1.29 2.19 0.71
C SER A 105 -1.24 0.67 0.52
N SER A 106 -1.22 0.21 -0.74
CA SER A 106 -1.07 -1.20 -1.13
C SER A 106 -2.12 -2.16 -0.56
N ALA A 107 -3.25 -1.63 -0.08
CA ALA A 107 -4.27 -2.39 0.64
C ALA A 107 -5.69 -2.29 0.07
N TRP A 108 -5.95 -1.42 -0.91
CA TRP A 108 -7.29 -1.21 -1.47
C TRP A 108 -7.99 -2.50 -1.89
N HIS A 109 -7.27 -3.44 -2.46
CA HIS A 109 -7.81 -4.72 -2.93
C HIS A 109 -8.24 -5.68 -1.80
N TRP A 110 -8.04 -5.31 -0.54
CA TRP A 110 -8.55 -6.03 0.63
C TRP A 110 -9.87 -5.45 1.16
N LEU A 111 -10.22 -4.23 0.75
CA LEU A 111 -11.43 -3.56 1.19
C LEU A 111 -12.63 -4.01 0.34
N ASP A 112 -13.81 -4.00 0.97
CA ASP A 112 -15.09 -4.05 0.26
C ASP A 112 -15.48 -2.62 -0.15
N PRO A 113 -15.39 -2.24 -1.44
CA PRO A 113 -15.67 -0.86 -1.86
C PRO A 113 -17.11 -0.42 -1.56
N GLY A 114 -18.07 -1.37 -1.55
CA GLY A 114 -19.47 -1.07 -1.24
C GLY A 114 -19.67 -0.57 0.18
N ARG A 115 -18.81 -0.96 1.11
CA ARG A 115 -18.85 -0.58 2.53
C ARG A 115 -17.79 0.47 2.88
N ALA A 116 -16.58 0.32 2.33
CA ALA A 116 -15.47 1.22 2.65
C ALA A 116 -15.67 2.62 2.07
N VAL A 117 -16.20 2.76 0.85
CA VAL A 117 -16.35 4.07 0.20
C VAL A 117 -17.33 4.98 0.93
N PRO A 118 -18.55 4.55 1.34
CA PRO A 118 -19.43 5.34 2.18
C PRO A 118 -18.80 5.72 3.53
N GLU A 119 -18.06 4.81 4.14
CA GLU A 119 -17.41 5.03 5.43
C GLU A 119 -16.26 6.04 5.33
N ILE A 120 -15.45 5.97 4.28
CA ILE A 120 -14.42 6.96 3.96
C ILE A 120 -15.05 8.34 3.74
N ALA A 121 -16.16 8.39 2.99
CA ALA A 121 -16.88 9.64 2.76
C ALA A 121 -17.48 10.21 4.05
N ARG A 122 -17.94 9.37 4.99
CA ARG A 122 -18.42 9.82 6.30
C ARG A 122 -17.33 10.55 7.09
N VAL A 123 -16.14 9.97 7.11
CA VAL A 123 -14.99 10.46 7.89
C VAL A 123 -14.37 11.74 7.28
N LEU A 124 -14.34 11.83 5.95
CA LEU A 124 -13.79 13.00 5.26
C LEU A 124 -14.65 14.25 5.49
N ARG A 125 -14.02 15.40 5.63
CA ARG A 125 -14.66 16.71 5.48
C ARG A 125 -15.09 16.92 4.03
N ASP A 126 -16.02 17.83 3.78
CA ASP A 126 -16.38 18.24 2.42
C ASP A 126 -15.14 18.80 1.68
N GLY A 127 -14.92 18.35 0.46
CA GLY A 127 -13.71 18.63 -0.31
C GLY A 127 -12.46 17.86 0.16
N GLY A 128 -12.58 17.02 1.19
CA GLY A 128 -11.48 16.17 1.67
C GLY A 128 -11.13 15.08 0.65
N ARG A 129 -9.89 14.60 0.69
CA ARG A 129 -9.29 13.72 -0.33
C ARG A 129 -9.25 12.26 0.08
N LEU A 130 -9.74 11.38 -0.80
CA LEU A 130 -9.39 9.96 -0.82
C LEU A 130 -8.17 9.77 -1.73
N GLY A 131 -7.11 9.17 -1.19
CA GLY A 131 -5.91 8.82 -1.94
C GLY A 131 -5.54 7.35 -1.82
N VAL A 132 -5.24 6.71 -2.94
CA VAL A 132 -4.79 5.31 -2.96
C VAL A 132 -3.45 5.23 -3.68
N ILE A 133 -2.50 4.50 -3.11
CA ILE A 133 -1.15 4.38 -3.66
C ILE A 133 -0.65 2.94 -3.60
N TRP A 134 0.02 2.51 -4.65
CA TRP A 134 0.77 1.26 -4.71
C TRP A 134 2.21 1.56 -5.11
N THR A 135 3.15 1.12 -4.29
CA THR A 135 4.58 1.20 -4.59
C THR A 135 5.11 -0.20 -4.86
N SER A 136 5.66 -0.40 -6.04
CA SER A 136 6.17 -1.70 -6.50
C SER A 136 7.37 -1.53 -7.43
N ARG A 137 8.06 -2.63 -7.70
CA ARG A 137 9.08 -2.68 -8.77
C ARG A 137 8.45 -2.35 -10.12
N ASP A 138 9.19 -1.62 -10.95
CA ASP A 138 8.73 -1.28 -12.30
C ASP A 138 8.90 -2.48 -13.26
N ARG A 139 7.82 -3.21 -13.46
CA ARG A 139 7.78 -4.39 -14.34
C ARG A 139 7.77 -4.05 -15.84
N ARG A 140 7.80 -2.77 -16.20
CA ARG A 140 8.05 -2.35 -17.59
C ARG A 140 9.50 -2.55 -17.96
N VAL A 141 10.39 -2.61 -16.98
CA VAL A 141 11.80 -2.96 -17.13
C VAL A 141 11.94 -4.48 -17.20
N GLY A 142 12.42 -5.02 -18.32
CA GLY A 142 12.40 -6.45 -18.64
C GLY A 142 12.96 -7.35 -17.54
N TRP A 143 14.17 -7.05 -17.03
CA TRP A 143 14.79 -7.88 -16.00
C TRP A 143 14.03 -7.85 -14.65
N VAL A 144 13.33 -6.77 -14.36
CA VAL A 144 12.47 -6.67 -13.16
C VAL A 144 11.25 -7.57 -13.31
N ALA A 145 10.68 -7.65 -14.51
CA ALA A 145 9.59 -8.59 -14.82
C ALA A 145 10.07 -10.05 -14.70
N GLU A 146 11.26 -10.37 -15.21
CA GLU A 146 11.90 -11.69 -15.08
C GLU A 146 12.11 -12.06 -13.62
N LEU A 147 12.66 -11.15 -12.81
CA LEU A 147 12.84 -11.35 -11.36
C LEU A 147 11.52 -11.71 -10.65
N ASP A 148 10.43 -11.09 -11.06
CA ASP A 148 9.10 -11.40 -10.53
C ASP A 148 8.60 -12.80 -10.93
N MET A 149 8.99 -13.31 -12.09
CA MET A 149 8.69 -14.69 -12.50
C MET A 149 9.51 -15.72 -11.74
N LEU A 150 10.81 -15.46 -11.49
CA LEU A 150 11.69 -16.37 -10.77
C LEU A 150 11.22 -16.69 -9.34
N ARG A 151 10.58 -15.72 -8.67
CA ARG A 151 10.07 -15.89 -7.31
C ARG A 151 8.71 -16.58 -7.23
N ARG A 152 8.02 -16.83 -8.35
CA ARG A 152 6.69 -17.45 -8.34
C ARG A 152 6.79 -18.98 -8.27
N PRO A 153 5.86 -19.64 -7.54
CA PRO A 153 5.69 -21.09 -7.69
C PRO A 153 5.40 -21.45 -9.15
N GLN A 154 5.86 -22.61 -9.60
CA GLN A 154 5.72 -23.07 -11.00
C GLN A 154 4.27 -23.14 -11.52
N ALA A 155 3.28 -23.09 -10.63
CA ALA A 155 1.85 -23.15 -10.96
C ALA A 155 1.30 -21.89 -11.66
N VAL A 156 2.02 -20.76 -11.69
CA VAL A 156 1.58 -19.52 -12.37
C VAL A 156 2.12 -19.50 -13.80
N ARG A 157 1.32 -19.96 -14.74
CA ARG A 157 1.74 -20.37 -16.09
C ARG A 157 1.98 -19.28 -17.12
N SER A 158 1.63 -17.99 -16.90
CA SER A 158 1.92 -16.97 -17.92
C SER A 158 2.22 -15.59 -17.35
N ALA A 159 3.04 -14.81 -18.08
CA ALA A 159 3.29 -13.40 -17.80
C ALA A 159 2.02 -12.54 -17.95
N GLU A 160 1.07 -12.99 -18.75
CA GLU A 160 -0.20 -12.33 -19.04
C GLU A 160 -1.18 -12.46 -17.86
N ASP A 161 -1.29 -13.66 -17.25
CA ASP A 161 -2.05 -13.87 -16.01
C ASP A 161 -1.50 -13.00 -14.88
N ALA A 162 -0.19 -12.88 -14.82
CA ALA A 162 0.51 -12.05 -13.86
C ALA A 162 0.20 -10.56 -14.02
N ARG A 163 0.16 -10.07 -15.25
CA ARG A 163 -0.18 -8.67 -15.59
C ARG A 163 -1.66 -8.39 -15.33
N SER A 164 -2.54 -9.31 -15.69
CA SER A 164 -3.98 -9.21 -15.46
C SER A 164 -4.34 -9.16 -13.97
N GLN A 165 -3.75 -10.05 -13.16
CA GLN A 165 -3.93 -10.03 -11.70
C GLN A 165 -3.39 -8.74 -11.06
N LEU A 166 -2.29 -8.19 -11.59
CA LEU A 166 -1.73 -6.93 -11.10
C LEU A 166 -2.64 -5.74 -11.44
N ARG A 167 -3.18 -5.67 -12.66
CA ARG A 167 -4.13 -4.63 -13.05
C ARG A 167 -5.34 -4.62 -12.11
N ARG A 168 -5.96 -5.77 -11.86
CA ARG A 168 -7.09 -5.90 -10.92
C ARG A 168 -6.76 -5.47 -9.49
N ARG A 169 -5.50 -5.65 -9.04
CA ARG A 169 -5.06 -5.22 -7.70
C ARG A 169 -4.84 -3.71 -7.59
N HIS A 170 -4.53 -3.04 -8.68
CA HIS A 170 -4.28 -1.60 -8.73
C HIS A 170 -5.48 -0.82 -9.26
N ASP A 171 -6.62 -1.47 -9.43
CA ASP A 171 -7.86 -0.82 -9.86
C ASP A 171 -8.64 -0.32 -8.64
N VAL A 172 -8.99 0.97 -8.66
CA VAL A 172 -9.85 1.58 -7.65
C VAL A 172 -11.27 1.57 -8.18
N THR A 173 -12.02 0.54 -7.78
CA THR A 173 -13.43 0.44 -8.13
C THR A 173 -14.25 1.23 -7.12
N LEU A 174 -15.04 2.18 -7.61
CA LEU A 174 -16.03 2.89 -6.82
C LEU A 174 -17.44 2.31 -7.06
N PRO A 175 -18.34 2.34 -6.08
CA PRO A 175 -19.74 1.99 -6.28
C PRO A 175 -20.42 2.95 -7.25
N ALA A 176 -21.59 2.59 -7.77
CA ALA A 176 -22.40 3.50 -8.58
C ALA A 176 -22.73 4.77 -7.79
N ALA A 177 -22.67 5.95 -8.46
CA ALA A 177 -22.87 7.25 -7.85
C ALA A 177 -22.05 7.49 -6.56
N PRO A 178 -20.72 7.42 -6.65
CA PRO A 178 -19.87 7.62 -5.48
C PRO A 178 -19.93 9.08 -5.02
N PRO A 179 -19.76 9.34 -3.70
CA PRO A 179 -19.72 10.70 -3.17
C PRO A 179 -18.36 11.38 -3.43
N PHE A 180 -17.75 11.13 -4.58
CA PHE A 180 -16.43 11.61 -4.98
C PHE A 180 -16.43 12.17 -6.40
N GLU A 181 -15.64 13.22 -6.60
CA GLU A 181 -15.38 13.90 -7.86
C GLU A 181 -13.87 14.13 -8.08
N ASN A 182 -13.47 14.80 -9.14
CA ASN A 182 -12.07 15.13 -9.45
C ASN A 182 -11.14 13.90 -9.46
N ILE A 183 -11.64 12.76 -9.97
CA ILE A 183 -10.88 11.54 -10.05
C ILE A 183 -9.66 11.73 -10.96
N ALA A 184 -8.48 11.42 -10.45
CA ALA A 184 -7.24 11.52 -11.18
C ALA A 184 -6.28 10.38 -10.83
N THR A 185 -5.41 10.04 -11.78
CA THR A 185 -4.34 9.04 -11.61
C THR A 185 -3.00 9.62 -12.03
N ALA A 186 -1.93 9.16 -11.38
CA ALA A 186 -0.56 9.50 -11.75
C ALA A 186 0.38 8.33 -11.46
N SER A 187 1.54 8.32 -12.12
CA SER A 187 2.59 7.34 -11.89
C SER A 187 3.94 8.02 -11.76
N PHE A 188 4.70 7.62 -10.75
CA PHE A 188 6.01 8.18 -10.41
C PHE A 188 7.05 7.07 -10.43
N ALA A 189 7.99 7.16 -11.38
CA ALA A 189 9.12 6.26 -11.47
C ALA A 189 10.26 6.76 -10.59
N PHE A 190 10.95 5.86 -9.92
CA PHE A 190 12.13 6.16 -9.11
C PHE A 190 13.04 4.94 -9.03
N VAL A 191 14.23 5.12 -8.48
CA VAL A 191 15.18 4.03 -8.26
C VAL A 191 15.36 3.80 -6.77
N ARG A 192 15.42 2.53 -6.36
CA ARG A 192 15.76 2.13 -5.00
C ARG A 192 17.11 1.43 -5.01
N THR A 193 18.08 2.02 -4.34
CA THR A 193 19.40 1.42 -4.09
C THR A 193 19.36 0.59 -2.81
N MET A 194 19.82 -0.64 -2.84
CA MET A 194 19.89 -1.54 -1.68
C MET A 194 20.94 -2.64 -1.91
N THR A 195 21.30 -3.38 -0.85
CA THR A 195 22.12 -4.58 -0.99
C THR A 195 21.32 -5.72 -1.64
N VAL A 196 22.02 -6.68 -2.24
CA VAL A 196 21.37 -7.89 -2.76
C VAL A 196 20.67 -8.66 -1.65
N ASP A 197 21.22 -8.69 -0.45
CA ASP A 197 20.61 -9.35 0.71
C ASP A 197 19.28 -8.70 1.09
N ASP A 198 19.24 -7.38 1.21
CA ASP A 198 17.99 -6.65 1.47
C ASP A 198 16.96 -6.83 0.35
N ALA A 199 17.41 -6.92 -0.90
CA ALA A 199 16.52 -7.19 -2.03
C ALA A 199 15.90 -8.59 -1.96
N VAL A 200 16.66 -9.61 -1.56
CA VAL A 200 16.18 -10.98 -1.34
C VAL A 200 15.21 -11.04 -0.16
N ASP A 201 15.54 -10.40 0.96
CA ASP A 201 14.67 -10.29 2.12
C ASP A 201 13.36 -9.58 1.77
N TRP A 202 13.44 -8.49 1.00
CA TRP A 202 12.24 -7.84 0.50
C TRP A 202 11.38 -8.76 -0.35
N LEU A 203 11.96 -9.55 -1.25
CA LEU A 203 11.22 -10.53 -2.05
C LEU A 203 10.53 -11.56 -1.15
N ALA A 204 11.17 -12.00 -0.06
CA ALA A 204 10.62 -12.95 0.90
C ALA A 204 9.36 -12.43 1.62
N THR A 205 9.15 -11.11 1.71
CA THR A 205 7.96 -10.50 2.33
C THR A 205 6.69 -10.53 1.47
N TYR A 206 6.74 -11.04 0.24
CA TYR A 206 5.55 -11.13 -0.59
C TYR A 206 4.68 -12.32 -0.22
N SER A 207 3.36 -12.11 -0.16
CA SER A 207 2.39 -13.13 0.27
C SER A 207 2.51 -14.46 -0.48
N GLY A 208 2.82 -14.42 -1.79
CA GLY A 208 3.02 -15.63 -2.60
C GLY A 208 4.24 -16.47 -2.19
N LEU A 209 5.24 -15.88 -1.55
CA LEU A 209 6.40 -16.59 -0.99
C LEU A 209 6.19 -16.95 0.48
N ILE A 210 5.50 -16.11 1.25
CA ILE A 210 5.15 -16.42 2.64
C ILE A 210 4.31 -17.70 2.73
N THR A 211 3.36 -17.85 1.80
CA THR A 211 2.44 -19.02 1.77
C THR A 211 2.93 -20.21 0.93
N ALA A 212 4.10 -20.10 0.30
CA ALA A 212 4.69 -21.20 -0.48
C ALA A 212 5.30 -22.28 0.42
N PRO A 213 5.34 -23.56 -0.02
CA PRO A 213 6.09 -24.61 0.64
C PRO A 213 7.57 -24.20 0.82
N ALA A 214 8.18 -24.61 1.95
CA ALA A 214 9.53 -24.17 2.34
C ALA A 214 10.58 -24.40 1.24
N GLY A 215 10.55 -25.57 0.57
CA GLY A 215 11.47 -25.91 -0.51
C GLY A 215 11.30 -25.04 -1.76
N GLU A 216 10.06 -24.75 -2.15
CA GLU A 216 9.76 -23.86 -3.27
C GLU A 216 10.17 -22.41 -2.98
N ARG A 217 9.92 -21.96 -1.75
CA ARG A 217 10.33 -20.63 -1.26
C ARG A 217 11.85 -20.50 -1.33
N ALA A 218 12.61 -21.44 -0.77
CA ALA A 218 14.06 -21.43 -0.78
C ALA A 218 14.64 -21.43 -2.20
N ALA A 219 14.13 -22.30 -3.08
CA ALA A 219 14.54 -22.38 -4.47
C ALA A 219 14.23 -21.08 -5.25
N GLY A 220 13.05 -20.49 -5.02
CA GLY A 220 12.66 -19.21 -5.64
C GLY A 220 13.55 -18.05 -5.23
N LEU A 221 13.88 -17.95 -3.95
CA LEU A 221 14.79 -16.92 -3.40
C LEU A 221 16.23 -17.11 -3.89
N ALA A 222 16.72 -18.36 -4.00
CA ALA A 222 18.05 -18.65 -4.53
C ALA A 222 18.19 -18.21 -5.98
N ARG A 223 17.22 -18.54 -6.86
CA ARG A 223 17.21 -18.07 -8.26
C ARG A 223 17.14 -16.55 -8.35
N ALA A 224 16.31 -15.92 -7.52
CA ALA A 224 16.22 -14.46 -7.49
C ALA A 224 17.54 -13.82 -7.05
N ARG A 225 18.21 -14.37 -6.02
CA ARG A 225 19.51 -13.92 -5.56
C ARG A 225 20.56 -13.96 -6.66
N GLU A 226 20.64 -15.07 -7.38
CA GLU A 226 21.57 -15.25 -8.49
C GLU A 226 21.33 -14.21 -9.62
N ALA A 227 20.06 -13.95 -9.95
CA ALA A 227 19.69 -12.94 -10.93
C ALA A 227 20.05 -11.50 -10.49
N LEU A 228 19.92 -11.20 -9.19
CA LEU A 228 20.30 -9.92 -8.60
C LEU A 228 21.83 -9.74 -8.59
N LEU A 229 22.59 -10.77 -8.19
CA LEU A 229 24.06 -10.74 -8.17
C LEU A 229 24.67 -10.46 -9.55
N ARG A 230 24.07 -10.96 -10.63
CA ARG A 230 24.53 -10.64 -12.01
C ARG A 230 24.39 -9.16 -12.40
N ARG A 231 23.67 -8.36 -11.62
CA ARG A 231 23.41 -6.93 -11.87
C ARG A 231 23.95 -6.01 -10.78
N ALA A 232 24.38 -6.59 -9.68
CA ALA A 232 24.95 -5.84 -8.58
C ALA A 232 26.34 -5.31 -8.93
N THR A 233 26.70 -4.21 -8.31
CA THR A 233 28.06 -3.69 -8.29
C THR A 233 29.00 -4.64 -7.52
N ALA A 234 30.32 -4.43 -7.60
CA ALA A 234 31.30 -5.28 -6.94
C ALA A 234 31.15 -5.34 -5.41
N ASP A 235 30.59 -4.29 -4.81
CA ASP A 235 30.24 -4.18 -3.37
C ASP A 235 28.86 -4.73 -3.02
N GLY A 236 28.19 -5.42 -3.96
CA GLY A 236 26.93 -6.12 -3.72
C GLY A 236 25.70 -5.21 -3.64
N VAL A 237 25.78 -4.01 -4.18
CA VAL A 237 24.68 -3.03 -4.24
C VAL A 237 23.97 -3.12 -5.58
N ILE A 238 22.64 -2.99 -5.56
CA ILE A 238 21.80 -3.02 -6.77
C ILE A 238 20.83 -1.84 -6.79
N GLU A 239 20.63 -1.27 -7.96
CA GLU A 239 19.60 -0.29 -8.26
C GLU A 239 18.38 -0.97 -8.85
N ILE A 240 17.25 -0.90 -8.13
CA ILE A 240 15.99 -1.51 -8.54
C ILE A 240 15.04 -0.42 -9.04
N PRO A 241 14.66 -0.44 -10.32
CA PRO A 241 13.62 0.45 -10.85
C PRO A 241 12.29 0.21 -10.14
N MET A 242 11.70 1.28 -9.66
CA MET A 242 10.46 1.31 -8.88
C MET A 242 9.42 2.19 -9.54
N GLN A 243 8.16 1.95 -9.22
CA GLN A 243 7.03 2.78 -9.62
C GLN A 243 6.03 2.89 -8.47
N SER A 244 5.58 4.11 -8.19
CA SER A 244 4.37 4.37 -7.42
C SER A 244 3.23 4.75 -8.37
N THR A 245 2.13 3.99 -8.32
CA THR A 245 0.88 4.31 -9.02
C THR A 245 -0.08 4.90 -8.00
N CYS A 246 -0.57 6.10 -8.28
CA CYS A 246 -1.45 6.85 -7.41
C CYS A 246 -2.81 7.05 -8.05
N TRP A 247 -3.84 7.02 -7.24
CA TRP A 247 -5.21 7.37 -7.55
C TRP A 247 -5.73 8.31 -6.48
N ARG A 248 -6.50 9.33 -6.86
CA ARG A 248 -7.13 10.26 -5.92
C ARG A 248 -8.49 10.70 -6.40
N ALA A 249 -9.35 11.08 -5.45
CA ALA A 249 -10.62 11.75 -5.68
C ALA A 249 -10.94 12.67 -4.49
N ASP A 250 -11.73 13.69 -4.71
CA ASP A 250 -12.16 14.63 -3.68
C ASP A 250 -13.61 14.35 -3.32
N ARG A 251 -13.94 14.40 -2.02
CA ARG A 251 -15.33 14.28 -1.54
C ARG A 251 -16.18 15.45 -2.06
N VAL A 252 -17.32 15.13 -2.66
CA VAL A 252 -18.29 16.13 -3.13
C VAL A 252 -18.77 16.99 -1.95
N HIS A 253 -18.83 18.29 -2.13
CA HIS A 253 -19.45 19.19 -1.17
C HIS A 253 -20.94 18.88 -1.04
N ARG A 254 -21.39 18.54 0.18
CA ARG A 254 -22.84 18.48 0.44
C ARG A 254 -23.38 19.92 0.42
N PRO A 255 -24.40 20.23 -0.41
CA PRO A 255 -25.08 21.50 -0.26
C PRO A 255 -25.61 21.56 1.19
N ALA A 256 -25.36 22.69 1.86
CA ALA A 256 -25.93 22.91 3.19
C ALA A 256 -27.42 22.62 3.10
N SER A 257 -27.90 21.63 3.85
CA SER A 257 -29.33 21.39 4.00
C SER A 257 -29.92 22.68 4.57
N GLY A 258 -30.63 23.44 3.71
CA GLY A 258 -31.33 24.65 4.15
C GLY A 258 -32.27 24.30 5.32
N PRO A 259 -32.57 25.24 6.20
CA PRO A 259 -33.47 24.98 7.32
C PRO A 259 -34.79 24.40 6.78
N PRO A 260 -35.38 23.43 7.48
CA PRO A 260 -36.69 22.90 7.09
C PRO A 260 -37.67 24.05 7.04
N ARG A 261 -38.40 24.18 5.92
CA ARG A 261 -39.49 25.16 5.74
C ARG A 261 -40.67 24.80 6.61
#